data_c3c8bff1a1488e8f62fa3d434832cb67
#
_entry.id   c3c8bff1a1488e8f62fa3d434832cb67
#
_cell.length_a   1.000
_cell.length_b   1.000
_cell.length_c   1.000
_cell.angle_alpha   90.00
_cell.angle_beta   90.00
_cell.angle_gamma   90.00
#
_symmetry.space_group_name_H-M   'P 1'
#
loop_
_entity.id
_entity.type
_entity.pdbx_description
1 polymer ?
#
loop_
_entity_poly.entity_id
_entity_poly.type
_entity_poly.pdbx_seq_one_letter_code
_entity_poly.pdbx_strand_id
1 'polypeptide(L)'
;MSKPKFKNPVVNWIDYRLPIFTFMNHELNEYPTPKNLNYFWNFGSLAGITLVIMIVTGIVLSMNYTAHIDYAFDSVERIMRDVNHGWLLRYIHMNGASFFFIVVYIHIFRGLYYGSYKAPREILWILGVLILLLMMATAFMGYVLPWGQMSFWGATVITNLFSAIPLVGESIVTWLWGGFSVDNPTLNRFFSLHFVLPFVIVGVCLLYTSPSPRDTSSS
;
A
#
# COMPACT_ATOMS: atom_id res chain seq x y z
N MET A 1 -5.28 -8.32 -33.25
CA MET A 1 -5.88 -9.23 -32.26
C MET A 1 -7.39 -9.22 -32.40
N SER A 2 -8.02 -10.37 -32.68
CA SER A 2 -9.48 -10.50 -32.73
C SER A 2 -10.01 -10.37 -31.29
N LYS A 3 -10.92 -9.43 -31.04
CA LYS A 3 -11.54 -9.29 -29.72
C LYS A 3 -12.31 -10.58 -29.37
N PRO A 4 -12.13 -11.16 -28.16
CA PRO A 4 -12.91 -12.30 -27.75
C PRO A 4 -14.39 -11.94 -27.74
N LYS A 5 -15.24 -12.79 -28.32
CA LYS A 5 -16.70 -12.62 -28.23
C LYS A 5 -17.20 -13.35 -26.98
N PHE A 6 -17.63 -12.57 -25.98
CA PHE A 6 -18.25 -13.13 -24.79
C PHE A 6 -19.67 -13.62 -25.12
N LYS A 7 -20.12 -14.68 -24.44
CA LYS A 7 -21.48 -15.22 -24.62
C LYS A 7 -22.60 -14.26 -24.20
N ASN A 8 -22.29 -13.39 -23.22
CA ASN A 8 -23.26 -12.44 -22.70
C ASN A 8 -23.25 -11.14 -23.53
N PRO A 9 -24.39 -10.69 -24.10
CA PRO A 9 -24.46 -9.50 -24.93
C PRO A 9 -24.14 -8.22 -24.16
N VAL A 10 -24.47 -8.16 -22.87
CA VAL A 10 -24.18 -6.99 -22.02
C VAL A 10 -22.67 -6.86 -21.79
N VAL A 11 -22.00 -7.99 -21.52
CA VAL A 11 -20.53 -8.04 -21.39
C VAL A 11 -19.85 -7.59 -22.69
N ASN A 12 -20.32 -8.07 -23.83
CA ASN A 12 -19.80 -7.63 -25.13
C ASN A 12 -20.04 -6.13 -25.39
N TRP A 13 -21.19 -5.61 -25.00
CA TRP A 13 -21.53 -4.20 -25.15
C TRP A 13 -20.62 -3.29 -24.31
N ILE A 14 -20.33 -3.70 -23.05
CA ILE A 14 -19.39 -2.99 -22.17
C ILE A 14 -17.99 -3.08 -22.73
N ASP A 15 -17.53 -4.29 -23.07
CA ASP A 15 -16.15 -4.54 -23.48
C ASP A 15 -15.81 -3.89 -24.84
N TYR A 16 -16.80 -3.71 -25.70
CA TYR A 16 -16.60 -2.98 -26.95
C TYR A 16 -16.25 -1.50 -26.71
N ARG A 17 -16.79 -0.88 -25.64
CA ARG A 17 -16.58 0.52 -25.29
C ARG A 17 -15.41 0.73 -24.33
N LEU A 18 -15.28 -0.16 -23.39
CA LEU A 18 -14.23 -0.18 -22.38
C LEU A 18 -13.75 -1.63 -22.23
N PRO A 19 -12.61 -2.01 -22.84
CA PRO A 19 -12.17 -3.41 -22.98
C PRO A 19 -11.64 -4.02 -21.67
N ILE A 20 -12.42 -3.92 -20.59
CA ILE A 20 -12.05 -4.43 -19.26
C ILE A 20 -11.94 -5.96 -19.29
N PHE A 21 -12.94 -6.63 -19.84
CA PHE A 21 -12.98 -8.10 -19.84
C PHE A 21 -11.95 -8.68 -20.82
N THR A 22 -11.72 -8.04 -21.93
CA THR A 22 -10.63 -8.41 -22.85
C THR A 22 -9.28 -8.23 -22.18
N PHE A 23 -9.07 -7.10 -21.47
CA PHE A 23 -7.84 -6.85 -20.73
C PHE A 23 -7.64 -7.89 -19.62
N MET A 24 -8.67 -8.14 -18.79
CA MET A 24 -8.60 -9.16 -17.75
C MET A 24 -8.33 -10.56 -18.29
N ASN A 25 -8.94 -10.93 -19.41
CA ASN A 25 -8.70 -12.24 -20.03
C ASN A 25 -7.25 -12.36 -20.50
N HIS A 26 -6.73 -11.34 -21.14
CA HIS A 26 -5.33 -11.30 -21.59
C HIS A 26 -4.36 -11.45 -20.42
N GLU A 27 -4.55 -10.65 -19.35
CA GLU A 27 -3.63 -10.64 -18.22
C GLU A 27 -3.75 -11.88 -17.29
N LEU A 28 -4.93 -12.47 -17.17
CA LEU A 28 -5.16 -13.59 -16.26
C LEU A 28 -5.12 -14.96 -16.92
N ASN A 29 -5.57 -15.08 -18.17
CA ASN A 29 -5.72 -16.39 -18.84
C ASN A 29 -4.74 -16.62 -19.98
N GLU A 30 -4.38 -15.56 -20.72
CA GLU A 30 -3.55 -15.68 -21.92
C GLU A 30 -2.08 -15.30 -21.68
N TYR A 31 -1.77 -14.74 -20.49
CA TYR A 31 -0.39 -14.35 -20.19
C TYR A 31 0.52 -15.58 -20.10
N PRO A 32 1.60 -15.63 -20.92
CA PRO A 32 2.50 -16.78 -20.92
C PRO A 32 3.25 -16.90 -19.61
N THR A 33 2.99 -17.97 -18.88
CA THR A 33 3.66 -18.24 -17.60
C THR A 33 4.64 -19.40 -17.72
N PRO A 34 5.83 -19.31 -17.11
CA PRO A 34 6.76 -20.42 -17.06
C PRO A 34 6.16 -21.65 -16.37
N LYS A 35 6.42 -22.86 -16.89
CA LYS A 35 5.89 -24.12 -16.35
C LYS A 35 6.44 -24.51 -14.96
N ASN A 36 7.54 -23.90 -14.54
CA ASN A 36 8.22 -24.16 -13.27
C ASN A 36 7.83 -23.21 -12.14
N LEU A 37 6.71 -22.50 -12.27
CA LEU A 37 6.19 -21.66 -11.19
C LEU A 37 5.80 -22.52 -9.98
N ASN A 38 6.16 -22.05 -8.79
CA ASN A 38 5.79 -22.62 -7.52
C ASN A 38 5.02 -21.59 -6.66
N TYR A 39 4.56 -21.97 -5.46
CA TYR A 39 3.78 -21.10 -4.58
C TYR A 39 4.46 -19.77 -4.21
N PHE A 40 5.78 -19.69 -4.22
CA PHE A 40 6.50 -18.42 -3.95
C PHE A 40 6.21 -17.32 -4.98
N TRP A 41 5.73 -17.66 -6.16
CA TRP A 41 5.35 -16.68 -7.17
C TRP A 41 4.03 -15.99 -6.87
N ASN A 42 3.18 -16.59 -6.03
CA ASN A 42 1.88 -16.03 -5.65
C ASN A 42 1.97 -14.87 -4.65
N PHE A 43 3.12 -14.67 -4.01
CA PHE A 43 3.26 -13.61 -3.00
C PHE A 43 3.17 -12.19 -3.58
N GLY A 44 3.43 -11.99 -4.86
CA GLY A 44 3.17 -10.71 -5.53
C GLY A 44 1.68 -10.39 -5.65
N SER A 45 0.89 -11.34 -6.17
CA SER A 45 -0.58 -11.19 -6.28
C SER A 45 -1.25 -11.12 -4.90
N LEU A 46 -0.77 -11.90 -3.93
CA LEU A 46 -1.25 -11.84 -2.55
C LEU A 46 -0.99 -10.48 -1.90
N ALA A 47 0.18 -9.87 -2.16
CA ALA A 47 0.48 -8.51 -1.73
C ALA A 47 -0.50 -7.50 -2.36
N GLY A 48 -0.80 -7.63 -3.65
CA GLY A 48 -1.78 -6.79 -4.34
C GLY A 48 -3.19 -6.91 -3.74
N ILE A 49 -3.67 -8.12 -3.48
CA ILE A 49 -4.98 -8.36 -2.83
C ILE A 49 -4.98 -7.74 -1.42
N THR A 50 -3.92 -7.94 -0.66
CA THR A 50 -3.80 -7.38 0.69
C THR A 50 -3.82 -5.86 0.65
N LEU A 51 -3.12 -5.23 -0.30
CA LEU A 51 -3.15 -3.77 -0.49
C LEU A 51 -4.58 -3.26 -0.73
N VAL A 52 -5.37 -3.94 -1.58
CA VAL A 52 -6.77 -3.58 -1.81
C VAL A 52 -7.59 -3.68 -0.52
N ILE A 53 -7.43 -4.76 0.25
CA ILE A 53 -8.10 -4.92 1.54
C ILE A 53 -7.73 -3.79 2.50
N MET A 54 -6.45 -3.43 2.57
CA MET A 54 -5.96 -2.34 3.42
C MET A 54 -6.56 -0.99 3.02
N ILE A 55 -6.65 -0.69 1.73
CA ILE A 55 -7.26 0.55 1.24
C ILE A 55 -8.76 0.58 1.57
N VAL A 56 -9.50 -0.46 1.25
CA VAL A 56 -10.95 -0.52 1.48
C VAL A 56 -11.27 -0.38 2.97
N THR A 57 -10.61 -1.15 3.81
CA THR A 57 -10.81 -1.06 5.28
C THR A 57 -10.38 0.29 5.83
N GLY A 58 -9.30 0.89 5.33
CA GLY A 58 -8.83 2.21 5.72
C GLY A 58 -9.82 3.32 5.36
N ILE A 59 -10.41 3.29 4.16
CA ILE A 59 -11.45 4.24 3.74
C ILE A 59 -12.66 4.16 4.68
N VAL A 60 -13.13 2.95 4.98
CA VAL A 60 -14.30 2.78 5.88
C VAL A 60 -13.97 3.26 7.30
N LEU A 61 -12.78 2.95 7.82
CA LEU A 61 -12.35 3.45 9.13
C LEU A 61 -12.27 4.98 9.18
N SER A 62 -11.75 5.61 8.11
CA SER A 62 -11.60 7.07 8.03
C SER A 62 -12.95 7.82 8.11
N MET A 63 -14.07 7.19 7.73
CA MET A 63 -15.41 7.78 7.82
C MET A 63 -15.86 8.02 9.27
N ASN A 64 -15.26 7.31 10.22
CA ASN A 64 -15.61 7.39 11.64
C ASN A 64 -14.47 7.91 12.52
N TYR A 65 -13.28 8.13 11.95
CA TYR A 65 -12.11 8.60 12.66
C TYR A 65 -12.06 10.13 12.68
N THR A 66 -11.62 10.71 13.79
CA THR A 66 -11.44 12.16 13.96
C THR A 66 -9.97 12.47 14.21
N ALA A 67 -9.31 13.14 13.28
CA ALA A 67 -7.90 13.50 13.34
C ALA A 67 -7.69 14.74 14.22
N HIS A 68 -7.87 14.62 15.53
CA HIS A 68 -7.65 15.66 16.52
C HIS A 68 -7.14 15.05 17.82
N ILE A 69 -6.15 15.66 18.46
CA ILE A 69 -5.49 15.09 19.66
C ILE A 69 -6.45 14.76 20.79
N ASP A 70 -7.50 15.56 20.98
CA ASP A 70 -8.50 15.36 22.03
C ASP A 70 -9.53 14.28 21.67
N TYR A 71 -9.70 13.94 20.40
CA TYR A 71 -10.78 13.06 19.92
C TYR A 71 -10.31 11.81 19.21
N ALA A 72 -9.04 11.74 18.80
CA ALA A 72 -8.53 10.63 18.00
C ALA A 72 -8.68 9.29 18.73
N PHE A 73 -8.25 9.23 19.99
CA PHE A 73 -8.35 8.02 20.80
C PHE A 73 -9.81 7.60 21.00
N ASP A 74 -10.66 8.53 21.41
CA ASP A 74 -12.09 8.27 21.65
C ASP A 74 -12.81 7.87 20.36
N SER A 75 -12.45 8.44 19.20
CA SER A 75 -13.02 8.03 17.93
C SER A 75 -12.68 6.59 17.57
N VAL A 76 -11.45 6.13 17.88
CA VAL A 76 -11.05 4.73 17.72
C VAL A 76 -11.79 3.81 18.68
N GLU A 77 -11.96 4.21 19.95
CA GLU A 77 -12.77 3.46 20.92
C GLU A 77 -14.23 3.35 20.47
N ARG A 78 -14.81 4.44 19.96
CA ARG A 78 -16.15 4.45 19.38
C ARG A 78 -16.27 3.50 18.17
N ILE A 79 -15.28 3.48 17.29
CA ILE A 79 -15.24 2.52 16.17
C ILE A 79 -15.28 1.09 16.71
N MET A 80 -14.54 0.81 17.78
CA MET A 80 -14.44 -0.54 18.34
C MET A 80 -15.71 -1.00 19.05
N ARG A 81 -16.47 -0.09 19.64
CA ARG A 81 -17.57 -0.42 20.56
C ARG A 81 -18.96 -0.14 19.99
N ASP A 82 -19.11 1.00 19.29
CA ASP A 82 -20.43 1.54 18.93
C ASP A 82 -20.75 1.39 17.46
N VAL A 83 -19.72 1.37 16.59
CA VAL A 83 -19.93 1.21 15.14
C VAL A 83 -20.15 -0.26 14.81
N ASN A 84 -21.25 -0.54 14.10
CA ASN A 84 -21.59 -1.91 13.71
C ASN A 84 -20.45 -2.55 12.88
N HIS A 85 -19.94 -3.68 13.36
CA HIS A 85 -18.75 -4.37 12.81
C HIS A 85 -17.46 -3.52 12.76
N GLY A 86 -17.40 -2.37 13.43
CA GLY A 86 -16.23 -1.51 13.46
C GLY A 86 -15.00 -2.18 14.06
N TRP A 87 -15.17 -2.99 15.11
CA TRP A 87 -14.12 -3.83 15.70
C TRP A 87 -13.49 -4.77 14.68
N LEU A 88 -14.29 -5.41 13.83
CA LEU A 88 -13.82 -6.32 12.80
C LEU A 88 -13.00 -5.60 11.75
N LEU A 89 -13.50 -4.46 11.23
CA LEU A 89 -12.79 -3.64 10.27
C LEU A 89 -11.45 -3.14 10.81
N ARG A 90 -11.43 -2.68 12.05
CA ARG A 90 -10.19 -2.24 12.69
C ARG A 90 -9.19 -3.38 12.85
N TYR A 91 -9.62 -4.57 13.30
CA TYR A 91 -8.73 -5.73 13.42
C TYR A 91 -8.21 -6.21 12.07
N ILE A 92 -9.05 -6.24 11.03
CA ILE A 92 -8.60 -6.57 9.67
C ILE A 92 -7.54 -5.57 9.21
N HIS A 93 -7.76 -4.26 9.44
CA HIS A 93 -6.81 -3.24 9.04
C HIS A 93 -5.49 -3.34 9.82
N MET A 94 -5.54 -3.43 11.12
CA MET A 94 -4.36 -3.47 11.98
C MET A 94 -3.53 -4.74 11.78
N ASN A 95 -4.16 -5.92 11.82
CA ASN A 95 -3.47 -7.19 11.61
C ASN A 95 -3.12 -7.43 10.14
N GLY A 96 -3.95 -6.90 9.23
CA GLY A 96 -3.68 -6.89 7.81
C GLY A 96 -2.39 -6.17 7.45
N ALA A 97 -2.05 -5.10 8.17
CA ALA A 97 -0.76 -4.41 8.00
C ALA A 97 0.42 -5.34 8.30
N SER A 98 0.38 -6.07 9.41
CA SER A 98 1.43 -7.06 9.76
C SER A 98 1.51 -8.18 8.74
N PHE A 99 0.36 -8.72 8.32
CA PHE A 99 0.28 -9.73 7.28
C PHE A 99 0.85 -9.24 5.95
N PHE A 100 0.58 -7.99 5.58
CA PHE A 100 1.09 -7.36 4.37
C PHE A 100 2.63 -7.32 4.37
N PHE A 101 3.26 -6.94 5.47
CA PHE A 101 4.73 -6.97 5.58
C PHE A 101 5.30 -8.39 5.45
N ILE A 102 4.67 -9.40 6.08
CA ILE A 102 5.10 -10.79 5.94
C ILE A 102 5.07 -11.22 4.46
N VAL A 103 3.98 -10.94 3.78
CA VAL A 103 3.81 -11.27 2.35
C VAL A 103 4.84 -10.58 1.49
N VAL A 104 5.08 -9.28 1.73
CA VAL A 104 6.06 -8.49 0.96
C VAL A 104 7.50 -8.96 1.24
N TYR A 105 7.85 -9.29 2.48
CA TYR A 105 9.18 -9.84 2.77
C TYR A 105 9.42 -11.17 2.05
N ILE A 106 8.45 -12.07 2.03
CA ILE A 106 8.58 -13.32 1.27
C ILE A 106 8.72 -13.03 -0.23
N HIS A 107 7.96 -12.06 -0.75
CA HIS A 107 8.07 -11.59 -2.13
C HIS A 107 9.48 -11.06 -2.45
N ILE A 108 10.07 -10.26 -1.57
CA ILE A 108 11.43 -9.73 -1.71
C ILE A 108 12.47 -10.87 -1.65
N PHE A 109 12.38 -11.76 -0.65
CA PHE A 109 13.29 -12.88 -0.52
C PHE A 109 13.24 -13.83 -1.72
N ARG A 110 12.06 -14.06 -2.29
CA ARG A 110 11.90 -14.79 -3.54
C ARG A 110 12.68 -14.10 -4.68
N GLY A 111 12.56 -12.76 -4.78
CA GLY A 111 13.29 -11.95 -5.77
C GLY A 111 14.82 -12.07 -5.60
N LEU A 112 15.31 -12.06 -4.36
CA LEU A 112 16.73 -12.26 -4.05
C LEU A 112 17.20 -13.68 -4.39
N TYR A 113 16.44 -14.68 -3.99
CA TYR A 113 16.78 -16.09 -4.21
C TYR A 113 16.89 -16.43 -5.70
N TYR A 114 15.95 -15.98 -6.51
CA TYR A 114 15.95 -16.23 -7.96
C TYR A 114 16.76 -15.21 -8.78
N GLY A 115 17.39 -14.23 -8.15
CA GLY A 115 18.20 -13.22 -8.83
C GLY A 115 17.36 -12.27 -9.69
N SER A 116 16.10 -12.05 -9.35
CA SER A 116 15.18 -11.22 -10.14
C SER A 116 15.53 -9.73 -10.18
N TYR A 117 16.55 -9.31 -9.41
CA TYR A 117 17.07 -7.94 -9.39
C TYR A 117 18.17 -7.68 -10.43
N LYS A 118 18.63 -8.73 -11.14
CA LYS A 118 19.70 -8.61 -12.14
C LYS A 118 19.17 -8.06 -13.47
N ALA A 119 20.10 -7.59 -14.31
CA ALA A 119 19.80 -7.10 -15.63
C ALA A 119 18.84 -8.04 -16.43
N PRO A 120 17.86 -7.49 -17.12
CA PRO A 120 17.51 -6.07 -17.34
C PRO A 120 16.46 -5.50 -16.37
N ARG A 121 16.37 -6.00 -15.12
CA ARG A 121 15.26 -5.72 -14.17
C ARG A 121 15.66 -4.80 -13.01
N GLU A 122 16.76 -4.08 -13.12
CA GLU A 122 17.31 -3.23 -12.06
C GLU A 122 16.34 -2.12 -11.68
N ILE A 123 15.72 -1.47 -12.67
CA ILE A 123 14.75 -0.38 -12.43
C ILE A 123 13.52 -0.91 -11.69
N LEU A 124 13.03 -2.08 -12.06
CA LEU A 124 11.92 -2.74 -11.38
C LEU A 124 12.27 -3.04 -9.91
N TRP A 125 13.50 -3.46 -9.63
CA TRP A 125 13.98 -3.68 -8.28
C TRP A 125 14.03 -2.37 -7.47
N ILE A 126 14.53 -1.29 -8.05
CA ILE A 126 14.59 0.04 -7.42
C ILE A 126 13.17 0.53 -7.09
N LEU A 127 12.21 0.38 -8.00
CA LEU A 127 10.82 0.72 -7.75
C LEU A 127 10.21 -0.13 -6.62
N GLY A 128 10.55 -1.43 -6.56
CA GLY A 128 10.15 -2.30 -5.45
C GLY A 128 10.68 -1.84 -4.10
N VAL A 129 11.94 -1.39 -4.03
CA VAL A 129 12.53 -0.80 -2.82
C VAL A 129 11.81 0.50 -2.44
N LEU A 130 11.50 1.36 -3.41
CA LEU A 130 10.72 2.57 -3.16
C LEU A 130 9.33 2.26 -2.59
N ILE A 131 8.64 1.26 -3.14
CA ILE A 131 7.34 0.79 -2.62
C ILE A 131 7.48 0.32 -1.17
N LEU A 132 8.53 -0.42 -0.83
CA LEU A 132 8.78 -0.86 0.55
C LEU A 132 8.96 0.34 1.50
N LEU A 133 9.73 1.36 1.10
CA LEU A 133 9.91 2.56 1.92
C LEU A 133 8.60 3.34 2.10
N LEU A 134 7.81 3.47 1.05
CA LEU A 134 6.48 4.10 1.12
C LEU A 134 5.53 3.29 2.02
N MET A 135 5.59 1.96 1.96
CA MET A 135 4.84 1.06 2.84
C MET A 135 5.22 1.25 4.30
N MET A 136 6.52 1.30 4.61
CA MET A 136 7.03 1.54 5.97
C MET A 136 6.56 2.90 6.50
N ALA A 137 6.66 3.95 5.70
CA ALA A 137 6.16 5.28 6.05
C ALA A 137 4.64 5.28 6.29
N THR A 138 3.87 4.63 5.40
CA THR A 138 2.43 4.49 5.55
C THR A 138 2.06 3.78 6.84
N ALA A 139 2.67 2.64 7.13
CA ALA A 139 2.39 1.86 8.34
C ALA A 139 2.76 2.61 9.61
N PHE A 140 3.90 3.29 9.62
CA PHE A 140 4.32 4.12 10.74
C PHE A 140 3.30 5.23 11.04
N MET A 141 2.91 6.00 10.03
CA MET A 141 1.91 7.06 10.22
C MET A 141 0.57 6.49 10.70
N GLY A 142 0.13 5.33 10.15
CA GLY A 142 -1.09 4.66 10.60
C GLY A 142 -1.04 4.21 12.07
N TYR A 143 0.13 3.78 12.54
CA TYR A 143 0.33 3.44 13.95
C TYR A 143 0.20 4.64 14.90
N VAL A 144 0.51 5.83 14.42
CA VAL A 144 0.39 7.08 15.20
C VAL A 144 -1.07 7.51 15.36
N LEU A 145 -1.95 7.21 14.41
CA LEU A 145 -3.33 7.73 14.38
C LEU A 145 -4.19 7.42 15.64
N PRO A 146 -4.07 6.26 16.31
CA PRO A 146 -4.82 6.03 17.54
C PRO A 146 -4.49 6.99 18.68
N TRP A 147 -3.39 7.71 18.61
CA TRP A 147 -2.95 8.75 19.53
C TRP A 147 -2.86 8.30 20.99
N GLY A 148 -2.57 7.02 21.22
CA GLY A 148 -2.25 6.49 22.54
C GLY A 148 -0.80 6.79 22.93
N GLN A 149 -0.39 6.38 24.15
CA GLN A 149 0.96 6.60 24.65
C GLN A 149 2.06 6.08 23.71
N MET A 150 1.89 4.86 23.19
CA MET A 150 2.85 4.28 22.26
C MET A 150 2.88 5.01 20.93
N SER A 151 1.73 5.51 20.45
CA SER A 151 1.64 6.30 19.23
C SER A 151 2.39 7.63 19.36
N PHE A 152 2.17 8.34 20.44
CA PHE A 152 2.80 9.63 20.73
C PHE A 152 4.33 9.49 20.89
N TRP A 153 4.79 8.57 21.71
CA TRP A 153 6.22 8.36 21.91
C TRP A 153 6.90 7.77 20.68
N GLY A 154 6.22 6.88 19.96
CA GLY A 154 6.69 6.37 18.67
C GLY A 154 6.86 7.47 17.63
N ALA A 155 5.89 8.38 17.52
CA ALA A 155 5.99 9.56 16.65
C ALA A 155 7.19 10.43 17.04
N THR A 156 7.33 10.76 18.33
CA THR A 156 8.41 11.61 18.83
C THR A 156 9.79 11.03 18.55
N VAL A 157 10.00 9.75 18.86
CA VAL A 157 11.32 9.11 18.71
C VAL A 157 11.67 8.93 17.22
N ILE A 158 10.76 8.38 16.42
CA ILE A 158 11.04 8.04 15.02
C ILE A 158 11.21 9.29 14.16
N THR A 159 10.37 10.31 14.36
CA THR A 159 10.53 11.55 13.62
C THR A 159 11.79 12.31 14.02
N ASN A 160 12.17 12.25 15.30
CA ASN A 160 13.40 12.89 15.75
C ASN A 160 14.68 12.26 15.19
N LEU A 161 14.63 10.99 14.71
CA LEU A 161 15.78 10.39 14.02
C LEU A 161 16.18 11.17 12.75
N PHE A 162 15.24 11.86 12.12
CA PHE A 162 15.56 12.72 10.96
C PHE A 162 16.44 13.91 11.31
N SER A 163 16.49 14.34 12.59
CA SER A 163 17.38 15.43 13.01
C SER A 163 18.87 15.09 12.84
N ALA A 164 19.21 13.80 12.76
CA ALA A 164 20.57 13.34 12.50
C ALA A 164 21.06 13.62 11.06
N ILE A 165 20.17 14.02 10.15
CA ILE A 165 20.56 14.36 8.77
C ILE A 165 21.24 15.75 8.80
N PRO A 166 22.52 15.85 8.37
CA PRO A 166 23.22 17.11 8.40
C PRO A 166 22.51 18.21 7.58
N LEU A 167 22.53 19.43 8.05
CA LEU A 167 22.02 20.66 7.42
C LEU A 167 20.49 20.78 7.34
N VAL A 168 19.76 19.70 7.08
CA VAL A 168 18.31 19.75 6.80
C VAL A 168 17.45 19.02 7.85
N GLY A 169 18.07 18.23 8.72
CA GLY A 169 17.34 17.33 9.63
C GLY A 169 16.37 18.05 10.56
N GLU A 170 16.78 19.11 11.22
CA GLU A 170 15.91 19.88 12.11
C GLU A 170 14.74 20.52 11.36
N SER A 171 14.99 21.03 10.15
CA SER A 171 13.94 21.58 9.30
C SER A 171 12.90 20.51 8.90
N ILE A 172 13.36 19.30 8.61
CA ILE A 172 12.48 18.16 8.30
C ILE A 172 11.63 17.81 9.53
N VAL A 173 12.24 17.71 10.72
CA VAL A 173 11.52 17.39 11.96
C VAL A 173 10.47 18.46 12.27
N THR A 174 10.84 19.73 12.23
CA THR A 174 9.94 20.86 12.45
C THR A 174 8.78 20.87 11.44
N TRP A 175 9.07 20.53 10.19
CA TRP A 175 8.05 20.40 9.16
C TRP A 175 7.13 19.20 9.43
N LEU A 176 7.66 18.03 9.81
CA LEU A 176 6.86 16.86 10.15
C LEU A 176 5.95 17.12 11.35
N TRP A 177 6.46 17.75 12.39
CA TRP A 177 5.67 18.07 13.58
C TRP A 177 4.66 19.20 13.33
N GLY A 178 4.99 20.13 12.43
CA GLY A 178 4.19 21.33 12.21
C GLY A 178 4.37 22.38 13.28
N GLY A 179 5.46 22.27 14.05
CA GLY A 179 5.82 23.10 15.18
C GLY A 179 7.09 22.57 15.84
N PHE A 180 7.27 22.92 17.11
CA PHE A 180 8.47 22.54 17.87
C PHE A 180 8.28 21.27 18.73
N SER A 181 7.10 20.67 18.69
CA SER A 181 6.75 19.43 19.40
C SER A 181 5.73 18.62 18.61
N VAL A 182 5.63 17.32 18.93
CA VAL A 182 4.58 16.46 18.42
C VAL A 182 3.24 16.89 19.05
N ASP A 183 2.29 17.30 18.20
CA ASP A 183 1.01 17.85 18.61
C ASP A 183 -0.04 17.69 17.49
N ASN A 184 -1.17 18.37 17.60
CA ASN A 184 -2.29 18.32 16.65
C ASN A 184 -1.89 18.52 15.21
N PRO A 185 -1.01 19.46 14.83
CA PRO A 185 -0.53 19.55 13.44
C PRO A 185 0.18 18.28 12.94
N THR A 186 0.91 17.59 13.82
CA THR A 186 1.57 16.31 13.49
C THR A 186 0.53 15.25 13.15
N LEU A 187 -0.48 15.09 14.02
CA LEU A 187 -1.54 14.11 13.82
C LEU A 187 -2.30 14.34 12.51
N ASN A 188 -2.65 15.59 12.20
CA ASN A 188 -3.34 15.93 10.95
C ASN A 188 -2.50 15.63 9.71
N ARG A 189 -1.20 15.94 9.72
CA ARG A 189 -0.29 15.61 8.62
C ARG A 189 -0.16 14.11 8.43
N PHE A 190 -0.02 13.38 9.52
CA PHE A 190 0.11 11.92 9.47
C PHE A 190 -1.18 11.26 8.99
N PHE A 191 -2.34 11.75 9.39
CA PHE A 191 -3.62 11.29 8.84
C PHE A 191 -3.70 11.52 7.34
N SER A 192 -3.40 12.73 6.88
CA SER A 192 -3.46 13.07 5.46
C SER A 192 -2.48 12.25 4.62
N LEU A 193 -1.24 12.11 5.08
CA LEU A 193 -0.22 11.32 4.39
C LEU A 193 -0.54 9.82 4.42
N HIS A 194 -0.99 9.29 5.56
CA HIS A 194 -1.41 7.89 5.66
C HIS A 194 -2.55 7.56 4.71
N PHE A 195 -3.50 8.49 4.55
CA PHE A 195 -4.62 8.33 3.62
C PHE A 195 -4.18 8.36 2.15
N VAL A 196 -3.25 9.24 1.78
CA VAL A 196 -2.82 9.46 0.39
C VAL A 196 -1.79 8.41 -0.07
N LEU A 197 -0.81 8.06 0.78
CA LEU A 197 0.31 7.19 0.39
C LEU A 197 -0.10 5.82 -0.17
N PRO A 198 -1.13 5.11 0.31
CA PRO A 198 -1.58 3.88 -0.31
C PRO A 198 -1.95 4.03 -1.78
N PHE A 199 -2.53 5.16 -2.18
CA PHE A 199 -2.87 5.43 -3.59
C PHE A 199 -1.62 5.74 -4.41
N VAL A 200 -0.62 6.39 -3.82
CA VAL A 200 0.71 6.57 -4.45
C VAL A 200 1.36 5.19 -4.66
N ILE A 201 1.29 4.31 -3.66
CA ILE A 201 1.79 2.93 -3.78
C ILE A 201 1.08 2.20 -4.92
N VAL A 202 -0.25 2.29 -5.03
CA VAL A 202 -1.00 1.72 -6.16
C VAL A 202 -0.50 2.26 -7.50
N GLY A 203 -0.32 3.59 -7.61
CA GLY A 203 0.21 4.23 -8.82
C GLY A 203 1.59 3.70 -9.21
N VAL A 204 2.50 3.59 -8.24
CA VAL A 204 3.85 3.03 -8.49
C VAL A 204 3.77 1.53 -8.82
N CYS A 205 2.88 0.76 -8.17
CA CYS A 205 2.66 -0.65 -8.49
C CYS A 205 2.15 -0.84 -9.92
N LEU A 206 1.24 0.01 -10.40
CA LEU A 206 0.74 -0.04 -11.77
C LEU A 206 1.85 0.25 -12.79
N LEU A 207 2.72 1.23 -12.52
CA LEU A 207 3.90 1.49 -13.34
C LEU A 207 4.87 0.29 -13.36
N TYR A 208 5.01 -0.37 -12.21
CA TYR A 208 5.86 -1.54 -12.05
C TYR A 208 5.32 -2.76 -12.80
N THR A 209 4.00 -2.98 -12.81
CA THR A 209 3.35 -4.15 -13.40
C THR A 209 2.98 -3.96 -14.88
N SER A 210 3.03 -2.74 -15.40
CA SER A 210 2.76 -2.49 -16.83
C SER A 210 3.81 -3.18 -17.68
N PRO A 211 3.41 -4.01 -18.69
CA PRO A 211 4.34 -4.69 -19.56
C PRO A 211 5.21 -3.66 -20.30
N SER A 212 6.53 -3.82 -20.14
CA SER A 212 7.48 -3.01 -20.90
C SER A 212 7.39 -3.38 -22.38
N PRO A 213 7.53 -2.40 -23.33
CA PRO A 213 7.66 -2.72 -24.76
C PRO A 213 8.81 -3.69 -25.07
N ARG A 214 9.76 -3.87 -24.15
CA ARG A 214 10.87 -4.83 -24.28
C ARG A 214 10.45 -6.28 -23.98
N ASP A 215 9.38 -6.48 -23.20
CA ASP A 215 8.89 -7.83 -22.88
C ASP A 215 8.15 -8.47 -24.05
N THR A 216 7.72 -7.65 -25.02
CA THR A 216 7.07 -8.09 -26.26
C THR A 216 8.04 -8.39 -27.41
N SER A 217 9.33 -8.07 -27.27
CA SER A 217 10.34 -8.23 -28.32
C SER A 217 11.20 -9.49 -28.19
N SER A 218 10.92 -10.36 -27.22
CA SER A 218 11.66 -11.62 -26.96
C SER A 218 10.84 -12.88 -27.24
N SER A 219 9.89 -12.80 -28.17
CA SER A 219 9.16 -13.97 -28.70
C SER A 219 9.54 -14.23 -30.17
#